data_c78a06e9ca96afae90c14ee26e91568c
#
_entry.id   c78a06e9ca96afae90c14ee26e91568c
#
_cell.length_a   1.000
_cell.length_b   1.000
_cell.length_c   1.000
_cell.angle_alpha   90.00
_cell.angle_beta   90.00
_cell.angle_gamma   90.00
#
_symmetry.space_group_name_H-M   'P 1'
#
loop_
_entity.id
_entity.type
_entity.pdbx_description
1 polymer ?
#
loop_
_entity_poly.entity_id
_entity_poly.type
_entity_poly.pdbx_seq_one_letter_code
_entity_poly.pdbx_strand_id
1 'polypeptide(L)'
;MPSVAVKTCLTCDASLCQAHALLHQQRSALREHTVVEVTSDPLSLKCREHRDELKLFCMEERVPVCCLCVLVGMHKHHKASQLHEASADFKRMLETSMNQLLKRRSEAEHAIKDLESLYTQTVKSAADFRERISDKYSRIRVVLDGDERLMMQIIDAEETYMTEWLEAQRGIMEAQIKEIDRFRASSKSLLQETNDLQFLQSEKFDFTLYRHSFGFLFFIFYCSDPVDFAPIQEVNRDLCDPEKLRTVERLVDDLSVALSQHFPRIWSYLSSPALDSKTAHPKLEISQDRKQVYWRRLPVGEGLSPQPYDSQYSVLAQESFTNGQHYWEVIVQNKPFWMIGVTTGAVDKEGSPSLSSSTLGVNNTSWCIYHGDGQYLACHDTQEKQLSVAKRVRKLGILANFQKGELSFYNANAMTLLHSFCVQCTEPLYPMFNPCIDMKGVNRQPLTLFWIKDPWDWRVNTDGDTK
;
A
#
# COMPACT_ATOMS: atom_id res chain seq x y z
N MET A 1 -73.89 -20.84 -41.40
CA MET A 1 -72.63 -20.09 -41.02
C MET A 1 -71.57 -21.13 -40.78
N PRO A 2 -70.34 -20.97 -41.32
CA PRO A 2 -69.26 -21.89 -41.01
C PRO A 2 -68.93 -21.73 -39.48
N SER A 3 -69.07 -22.84 -38.75
CA SER A 3 -68.76 -22.86 -37.31
C SER A 3 -67.27 -22.88 -37.12
N VAL A 4 -66.79 -22.03 -36.15
CA VAL A 4 -65.38 -21.88 -35.84
C VAL A 4 -64.82 -23.20 -35.32
N ALA A 5 -63.65 -23.60 -35.83
CA ALA A 5 -62.94 -24.81 -35.38
C ALA A 5 -62.41 -24.59 -33.97
N VAL A 6 -62.60 -25.58 -33.07
CA VAL A 6 -62.17 -25.51 -31.66
C VAL A 6 -61.18 -26.66 -31.36
N LYS A 7 -61.12 -27.72 -32.17
CA LYS A 7 -60.22 -28.84 -32.04
C LYS A 7 -59.74 -29.31 -33.43
N THR A 8 -58.63 -30.01 -33.46
CA THR A 8 -58.10 -30.66 -34.64
C THR A 8 -57.95 -32.18 -34.35
N CYS A 9 -58.53 -33.04 -35.18
CA CYS A 9 -58.29 -34.46 -35.11
C CYS A 9 -57.10 -34.83 -36.01
N LEU A 10 -56.00 -35.31 -35.44
CA LEU A 10 -54.79 -35.66 -36.14
C LEU A 10 -54.98 -36.98 -36.96
N THR A 11 -55.87 -37.84 -36.49
CA THR A 11 -56.16 -39.12 -37.18
C THR A 11 -57.05 -38.89 -38.39
N CYS A 12 -58.05 -38.00 -38.36
CA CYS A 12 -58.91 -37.62 -39.45
C CYS A 12 -58.40 -36.55 -40.39
N ASP A 13 -57.32 -35.85 -40.03
CA ASP A 13 -56.80 -34.66 -40.69
C ASP A 13 -57.84 -33.54 -40.82
N ALA A 14 -58.70 -33.39 -39.83
CA ALA A 14 -59.81 -32.45 -39.89
C ALA A 14 -59.89 -31.54 -38.67
N SER A 15 -60.17 -30.23 -38.91
CA SER A 15 -60.56 -29.27 -37.89
C SER A 15 -62.01 -29.47 -37.50
N LEU A 16 -62.29 -29.57 -36.23
CA LEU A 16 -63.61 -29.87 -35.65
C LEU A 16 -64.18 -28.59 -34.95
N CYS A 17 -65.44 -28.31 -35.25
CA CYS A 17 -66.21 -27.37 -34.39
C CYS A 17 -66.64 -28.08 -33.09
N GLN A 18 -67.20 -27.31 -32.14
CA GLN A 18 -67.60 -27.86 -30.84
C GLN A 18 -68.54 -29.05 -30.93
N ALA A 19 -69.51 -29.08 -31.84
CA ALA A 19 -70.46 -30.19 -32.05
C ALA A 19 -69.74 -31.44 -32.57
N HIS A 20 -68.83 -31.28 -33.55
CA HIS A 20 -68.07 -32.43 -34.10
C HIS A 20 -66.99 -32.93 -33.12
N ALA A 21 -66.43 -32.13 -32.31
CA ALA A 21 -65.49 -32.53 -31.26
C ALA A 21 -66.21 -33.40 -30.20
N LEU A 22 -67.41 -33.01 -29.77
CA LEU A 22 -68.26 -33.87 -28.90
C LEU A 22 -68.62 -35.21 -29.55
N LEU A 23 -68.98 -35.21 -30.81
CA LEU A 23 -69.30 -36.45 -31.53
C LEU A 23 -68.08 -37.40 -31.64
N HIS A 24 -66.86 -36.86 -31.77
CA HIS A 24 -65.60 -37.62 -31.71
C HIS A 24 -65.42 -38.33 -30.37
N GLN A 25 -65.81 -37.66 -29.27
CA GLN A 25 -65.73 -38.24 -27.92
C GLN A 25 -66.82 -39.31 -27.64
N GLN A 26 -68.02 -39.12 -28.21
CA GLN A 26 -69.16 -39.98 -27.93
C GLN A 26 -69.21 -41.26 -28.78
N ARG A 27 -68.73 -41.21 -30.01
CA ARG A 27 -68.74 -42.40 -30.91
C ARG A 27 -67.58 -43.34 -30.63
N SER A 28 -67.89 -44.63 -30.35
CA SER A 28 -66.87 -45.64 -30.01
C SER A 28 -65.78 -45.77 -31.08
N ALA A 29 -66.09 -45.70 -32.36
CA ALA A 29 -65.17 -45.78 -33.48
C ALA A 29 -64.23 -44.58 -33.63
N LEU A 30 -64.56 -43.45 -33.01
CA LEU A 30 -63.73 -42.18 -33.05
C LEU A 30 -63.07 -41.86 -31.74
N ARG A 31 -63.34 -42.58 -30.65
CA ARG A 31 -62.84 -42.29 -29.31
C ARG A 31 -61.33 -42.47 -29.20
N GLU A 32 -60.75 -43.34 -30.05
CA GLU A 32 -59.31 -43.56 -30.05
C GLU A 32 -58.54 -42.58 -30.94
N HIS A 33 -59.26 -41.65 -31.63
CA HIS A 33 -58.60 -40.66 -32.44
C HIS A 33 -57.96 -39.61 -31.57
N THR A 34 -56.74 -39.15 -31.93
CA THR A 34 -55.99 -38.11 -31.24
C THR A 34 -56.57 -36.78 -31.65
N VAL A 35 -57.21 -36.08 -30.66
CA VAL A 35 -57.82 -34.79 -30.87
C VAL A 35 -57.01 -33.75 -29.99
N VAL A 36 -56.46 -32.73 -30.65
CA VAL A 36 -55.64 -31.66 -30.05
C VAL A 36 -56.35 -30.32 -30.16
N GLU A 37 -55.85 -29.29 -29.45
CA GLU A 37 -56.30 -27.92 -29.60
C GLU A 37 -56.08 -27.46 -31.07
N VAL A 38 -56.88 -26.47 -31.53
CA VAL A 38 -56.70 -25.91 -32.86
C VAL A 38 -55.27 -25.37 -33.00
N THR A 39 -54.56 -25.86 -34.01
CA THR A 39 -53.22 -25.41 -34.36
C THR A 39 -53.21 -24.89 -35.81
N SER A 40 -52.41 -23.89 -36.05
CA SER A 40 -52.19 -23.33 -37.41
C SER A 40 -51.43 -24.26 -38.32
N ASP A 41 -50.67 -25.22 -37.76
CA ASP A 41 -49.91 -26.24 -38.49
C ASP A 41 -50.09 -27.62 -37.88
N PRO A 42 -51.17 -28.35 -38.24
CA PRO A 42 -51.39 -29.72 -37.80
C PRO A 42 -50.31 -30.71 -38.27
N LEU A 43 -49.60 -30.38 -39.36
CA LEU A 43 -48.58 -31.26 -39.93
C LEU A 43 -47.30 -31.25 -39.04
N SER A 44 -47.08 -30.24 -38.28
CA SER A 44 -45.98 -30.19 -37.32
C SER A 44 -46.09 -31.23 -36.19
N LEU A 45 -47.29 -31.70 -35.93
CA LEU A 45 -47.59 -32.75 -34.94
C LEU A 45 -47.53 -34.16 -35.51
N LYS A 46 -47.22 -34.32 -36.80
CA LYS A 46 -47.03 -35.58 -37.50
C LYS A 46 -45.61 -35.79 -37.98
N CYS A 47 -45.23 -37.05 -38.11
CA CYS A 47 -43.98 -37.42 -38.71
C CYS A 47 -43.89 -36.95 -40.16
N ARG A 48 -42.80 -36.26 -40.51
CA ARG A 48 -42.61 -35.72 -41.87
C ARG A 48 -42.47 -36.86 -42.95
N GLU A 49 -41.85 -37.95 -42.54
CA GLU A 49 -41.59 -39.10 -43.46
C GLU A 49 -42.80 -40.02 -43.62
N HIS A 50 -43.47 -40.40 -42.49
CA HIS A 50 -44.48 -41.39 -42.47
C HIS A 50 -45.90 -40.83 -42.37
N ARG A 51 -46.08 -39.53 -42.20
CA ARG A 51 -47.39 -38.85 -41.99
C ARG A 51 -48.22 -39.42 -40.83
N ASP A 52 -47.60 -40.24 -39.99
CA ASP A 52 -48.20 -40.86 -38.80
C ASP A 52 -47.99 -39.94 -37.55
N GLU A 53 -48.81 -40.17 -36.54
CA GLU A 53 -48.79 -39.38 -35.30
C GLU A 53 -47.49 -39.60 -34.54
N LEU A 54 -46.97 -38.52 -33.96
CA LEU A 54 -45.76 -38.53 -33.06
C LEU A 54 -46.21 -39.02 -31.70
N LYS A 55 -46.09 -40.30 -31.38
CA LYS A 55 -46.50 -40.98 -30.13
C LYS A 55 -45.30 -41.38 -29.24
N LEU A 56 -44.11 -41.43 -29.81
CA LEU A 56 -42.92 -41.90 -29.17
C LEU A 56 -41.88 -40.75 -29.14
N PHE A 57 -40.93 -40.85 -28.22
CA PHE A 57 -39.79 -39.94 -28.08
C PHE A 57 -38.49 -40.76 -28.15
N CYS A 58 -37.61 -40.42 -29.09
CA CYS A 58 -36.29 -41.02 -29.18
C CYS A 58 -35.39 -40.43 -28.10
N MET A 59 -34.90 -41.28 -27.19
CA MET A 59 -34.08 -40.85 -26.05
C MET A 59 -32.65 -40.48 -26.47
N GLU A 60 -32.17 -41.03 -27.58
CA GLU A 60 -30.81 -40.79 -28.07
C GLU A 60 -30.73 -39.48 -28.85
N GLU A 61 -31.61 -39.29 -29.84
CA GLU A 61 -31.63 -38.05 -30.63
C GLU A 61 -32.48 -36.93 -30.04
N ARG A 62 -33.23 -37.23 -28.96
CA ARG A 62 -34.11 -36.30 -28.24
C ARG A 62 -35.14 -35.61 -29.12
N VAL A 63 -35.78 -36.38 -29.97
CA VAL A 63 -36.84 -35.90 -30.88
C VAL A 63 -38.09 -36.75 -30.77
N PRO A 64 -39.30 -36.14 -30.94
CA PRO A 64 -40.54 -36.93 -31.11
C PRO A 64 -40.53 -37.72 -32.41
N VAL A 65 -40.95 -38.98 -32.36
CA VAL A 65 -40.96 -39.91 -33.50
C VAL A 65 -42.29 -40.69 -33.56
N CYS A 66 -42.68 -41.15 -34.73
CA CYS A 66 -43.81 -42.04 -34.89
C CYS A 66 -43.40 -43.52 -34.73
N CYS A 67 -44.38 -44.43 -34.63
CA CYS A 67 -44.10 -45.85 -34.44
C CYS A 67 -43.29 -46.43 -35.62
N LEU A 68 -43.56 -46.00 -36.85
CA LEU A 68 -42.86 -46.51 -38.05
C LEU A 68 -41.38 -46.08 -38.07
N CYS A 69 -41.05 -44.88 -37.54
CA CYS A 69 -39.65 -44.44 -37.40
C CYS A 69 -38.85 -45.45 -36.56
N VAL A 70 -39.43 -45.99 -35.49
CA VAL A 70 -38.77 -46.91 -34.55
C VAL A 70 -38.76 -48.35 -35.10
N LEU A 71 -39.79 -48.73 -35.81
CA LEU A 71 -39.91 -50.13 -36.33
C LEU A 71 -39.06 -50.35 -37.58
N VAL A 72 -39.11 -49.46 -38.55
CA VAL A 72 -38.48 -49.60 -39.86
C VAL A 72 -37.67 -48.43 -40.35
N GLY A 73 -37.77 -47.27 -39.68
CA GLY A 73 -37.08 -46.04 -40.05
C GLY A 73 -35.70 -45.87 -39.40
N MET A 74 -35.20 -44.62 -39.41
CA MET A 74 -33.84 -44.25 -38.92
C MET A 74 -33.62 -44.51 -37.42
N HIS A 75 -34.70 -44.62 -36.62
CA HIS A 75 -34.60 -44.79 -35.15
C HIS A 75 -34.80 -46.30 -34.75
N LYS A 76 -34.64 -47.23 -35.65
CA LYS A 76 -34.91 -48.67 -35.44
C LYS A 76 -34.13 -49.30 -34.27
N HIS A 77 -32.96 -48.83 -34.01
CA HIS A 77 -32.08 -49.30 -32.93
C HIS A 77 -31.99 -48.35 -31.74
N HIS A 78 -32.69 -47.24 -31.77
CA HIS A 78 -32.69 -46.25 -30.72
C HIS A 78 -33.69 -46.59 -29.62
N LYS A 79 -33.39 -46.29 -28.39
CA LYS A 79 -34.29 -46.42 -27.26
C LYS A 79 -35.39 -45.37 -27.38
N ALA A 80 -36.61 -45.76 -27.41
CA ALA A 80 -37.78 -44.89 -27.46
C ALA A 80 -38.69 -45.15 -26.26
N SER A 81 -39.31 -44.09 -25.73
CA SER A 81 -40.35 -44.13 -24.70
C SER A 81 -41.62 -43.46 -25.19
N GLN A 82 -42.72 -43.64 -24.50
CA GLN A 82 -43.95 -42.92 -24.82
C GLN A 82 -43.75 -41.41 -24.63
N LEU A 83 -44.31 -40.61 -25.52
CA LEU A 83 -44.12 -39.17 -25.55
C LEU A 83 -44.54 -38.51 -24.24
N HIS A 84 -45.64 -38.98 -23.62
CA HIS A 84 -46.13 -38.43 -22.34
C HIS A 84 -45.20 -38.81 -21.18
N GLU A 85 -44.61 -40.00 -21.15
CA GLU A 85 -43.66 -40.42 -20.12
C GLU A 85 -42.37 -39.62 -20.23
N ALA A 86 -41.79 -39.49 -21.42
CA ALA A 86 -40.63 -38.66 -21.68
C ALA A 86 -40.87 -37.22 -21.27
N SER A 87 -42.02 -36.66 -21.64
CA SER A 87 -42.40 -35.29 -21.25
C SER A 87 -42.50 -35.12 -19.73
N ALA A 88 -43.08 -36.08 -19.00
CA ALA A 88 -43.18 -36.06 -17.55
C ALA A 88 -41.80 -36.16 -16.88
N ASP A 89 -40.90 -36.98 -17.42
CA ASP A 89 -39.53 -37.12 -16.91
C ASP A 89 -38.73 -35.86 -17.12
N PHE A 90 -38.78 -35.24 -18.29
CA PHE A 90 -38.12 -33.97 -18.57
C PHE A 90 -38.66 -32.82 -17.70
N LYS A 91 -39.99 -32.76 -17.48
CA LYS A 91 -40.60 -31.76 -16.58
C LYS A 91 -40.10 -31.95 -15.16
N ARG A 92 -40.07 -33.17 -14.62
CA ARG A 92 -39.53 -33.44 -13.27
C ARG A 92 -38.05 -33.05 -13.14
N MET A 93 -37.24 -33.35 -14.17
CA MET A 93 -35.83 -32.99 -14.21
C MET A 93 -35.64 -31.47 -14.23
N LEU A 94 -36.46 -30.75 -15.00
CA LEU A 94 -36.45 -29.29 -15.08
C LEU A 94 -36.86 -28.65 -13.76
N GLU A 95 -37.93 -29.17 -13.13
CA GLU A 95 -38.38 -28.70 -11.78
C GLU A 95 -37.29 -28.92 -10.73
N THR A 96 -36.63 -30.08 -10.73
CA THR A 96 -35.52 -30.34 -9.81
C THR A 96 -34.37 -29.37 -10.02
N SER A 97 -33.99 -29.13 -11.28
CA SER A 97 -32.95 -28.19 -11.65
C SER A 97 -33.30 -26.72 -11.24
N MET A 98 -34.57 -26.35 -11.51
CA MET A 98 -35.06 -25.01 -11.06
C MET A 98 -34.99 -24.83 -9.54
N ASN A 99 -35.43 -25.86 -8.78
CA ASN A 99 -35.37 -25.80 -7.32
C ASN A 99 -33.93 -25.69 -6.82
N GLN A 100 -32.98 -26.40 -7.44
CA GLN A 100 -31.56 -26.26 -7.11
C GLN A 100 -31.01 -24.86 -7.43
N LEU A 101 -31.41 -24.27 -8.57
CA LEU A 101 -31.00 -22.90 -8.92
C LEU A 101 -31.59 -21.86 -7.98
N LEU A 102 -32.87 -22.00 -7.56
CA LEU A 102 -33.50 -21.13 -6.59
C LEU A 102 -32.79 -21.18 -5.22
N LYS A 103 -32.38 -22.38 -4.81
CA LYS A 103 -31.59 -22.54 -3.57
C LYS A 103 -30.24 -21.82 -3.68
N ARG A 104 -29.51 -22.02 -4.77
CA ARG A 104 -28.22 -21.33 -5.00
C ARG A 104 -28.38 -19.80 -5.06
N ARG A 105 -29.47 -19.34 -5.67
CA ARG A 105 -29.78 -17.89 -5.69
C ARG A 105 -29.97 -17.34 -4.28
N SER A 106 -30.76 -18.02 -3.43
CA SER A 106 -30.97 -17.61 -2.05
C SER A 106 -29.66 -17.59 -1.23
N GLU A 107 -28.80 -18.60 -1.42
CA GLU A 107 -27.47 -18.66 -0.79
C GLU A 107 -26.59 -17.47 -1.23
N ALA A 108 -26.62 -17.12 -2.52
CA ALA A 108 -25.88 -15.97 -3.04
C ALA A 108 -26.44 -14.64 -2.51
N GLU A 109 -27.77 -14.47 -2.40
CA GLU A 109 -28.39 -13.29 -1.82
C GLU A 109 -28.01 -13.10 -0.35
N HIS A 110 -27.89 -14.21 0.40
CA HIS A 110 -27.43 -14.17 1.79
C HIS A 110 -25.95 -13.74 1.89
N ALA A 111 -25.11 -14.33 1.05
CA ALA A 111 -23.68 -13.97 1.00
C ALA A 111 -23.45 -12.50 0.63
N ILE A 112 -24.29 -11.92 -0.24
CA ILE A 112 -24.23 -10.49 -0.58
C ILE A 112 -24.50 -9.63 0.66
N LYS A 113 -25.54 -9.95 1.45
CA LYS A 113 -25.86 -9.19 2.68
C LYS A 113 -24.72 -9.27 3.70
N ASP A 114 -24.11 -10.45 3.84
CA ASP A 114 -22.96 -10.62 4.73
C ASP A 114 -21.75 -9.76 4.29
N LEU A 115 -21.51 -9.71 2.97
CA LEU A 115 -20.46 -8.86 2.40
C LEU A 115 -20.74 -7.36 2.61
N GLU A 116 -21.98 -6.90 2.45
CA GLU A 116 -22.39 -5.51 2.71
C GLU A 116 -22.18 -5.13 4.20
N SER A 117 -22.52 -6.04 5.11
CA SER A 117 -22.27 -5.85 6.54
C SER A 117 -20.78 -5.73 6.85
N LEU A 118 -19.96 -6.65 6.31
CA LEU A 118 -18.51 -6.61 6.47
C LEU A 118 -17.89 -5.36 5.86
N TYR A 119 -18.36 -4.93 4.70
CA TYR A 119 -17.92 -3.68 4.07
C TYR A 119 -18.16 -2.48 5.01
N THR A 120 -19.39 -2.35 5.51
CA THR A 120 -19.77 -1.25 6.41
C THR A 120 -18.91 -1.25 7.68
N GLN A 121 -18.72 -2.43 8.30
CA GLN A 121 -17.86 -2.58 9.47
C GLN A 121 -16.40 -2.21 9.19
N THR A 122 -15.87 -2.62 8.04
CA THR A 122 -14.49 -2.32 7.64
C THR A 122 -14.27 -0.82 7.46
N VAL A 123 -15.20 -0.13 6.77
CA VAL A 123 -15.13 1.33 6.57
C VAL A 123 -15.18 2.06 7.90
N LYS A 124 -16.09 1.68 8.80
CA LYS A 124 -16.20 2.27 10.15
C LYS A 124 -14.92 2.05 10.95
N SER A 125 -14.42 0.82 11.02
CA SER A 125 -13.17 0.52 11.73
C SER A 125 -11.98 1.32 11.20
N ALA A 126 -11.88 1.50 9.88
CA ALA A 126 -10.83 2.31 9.27
C ALA A 126 -10.95 3.79 9.65
N ALA A 127 -12.17 4.34 9.73
CA ALA A 127 -12.41 5.71 10.20
C ALA A 127 -11.98 5.88 11.66
N ASP A 128 -12.38 4.97 12.55
CA ASP A 128 -12.01 4.96 13.96
C ASP A 128 -10.47 4.87 14.15
N PHE A 129 -9.78 4.09 13.30
CA PHE A 129 -8.32 4.02 13.32
C PHE A 129 -7.68 5.35 12.91
N ARG A 130 -8.18 6.00 11.84
CA ARG A 130 -7.65 7.31 11.39
C ARG A 130 -7.78 8.35 12.49
N GLU A 131 -8.93 8.44 13.15
CA GLU A 131 -9.16 9.37 14.26
C GLU A 131 -8.19 9.14 15.41
N ARG A 132 -8.04 7.88 15.89
CA ARG A 132 -7.11 7.55 16.97
C ARG A 132 -5.65 7.85 16.63
N ILE A 133 -5.24 7.60 15.39
CA ILE A 133 -3.87 7.91 14.95
C ILE A 133 -3.67 9.42 14.88
N SER A 134 -4.63 10.17 14.31
CA SER A 134 -4.60 11.64 14.23
C SER A 134 -4.49 12.27 15.62
N ASP A 135 -5.28 11.80 16.57
CA ASP A 135 -5.23 12.27 17.96
C ASP A 135 -3.85 12.03 18.61
N LYS A 136 -3.27 10.84 18.42
CA LYS A 136 -1.92 10.54 18.91
C LYS A 136 -0.85 11.48 18.33
N TYR A 137 -0.89 11.72 17.02
CA TYR A 137 0.04 12.68 16.39
C TYR A 137 -0.19 14.12 16.86
N SER A 138 -1.44 14.51 17.11
CA SER A 138 -1.76 15.82 17.67
C SER A 138 -1.16 16.00 19.07
N ARG A 139 -1.22 14.98 19.92
CA ARG A 139 -0.57 15.00 21.23
C ARG A 139 0.95 15.09 21.13
N ILE A 140 1.57 14.36 20.20
CA ILE A 140 3.02 14.43 19.96
C ILE A 140 3.42 15.85 19.54
N ARG A 141 2.68 16.47 18.61
CA ARG A 141 2.95 17.87 18.20
C ARG A 141 2.86 18.84 19.37
N VAL A 142 1.82 18.73 20.21
CA VAL A 142 1.68 19.61 21.40
C VAL A 142 2.87 19.49 22.34
N VAL A 143 3.41 18.29 22.54
CA VAL A 143 4.60 18.10 23.39
C VAL A 143 5.83 18.73 22.76
N LEU A 144 6.07 18.51 21.47
CA LEU A 144 7.21 19.08 20.74
C LEU A 144 7.15 20.62 20.68
N ASP A 145 5.97 21.18 20.37
CA ASP A 145 5.74 22.64 20.35
C ASP A 145 5.93 23.27 21.76
N GLY A 146 5.61 22.51 22.80
CA GLY A 146 5.82 22.91 24.19
C GLY A 146 7.28 22.93 24.57
N ASP A 147 8.03 21.91 24.18
CA ASP A 147 9.48 21.80 24.42
C ASP A 147 10.25 22.87 23.65
N GLU A 148 9.97 23.09 22.36
CA GLU A 148 10.56 24.14 21.55
C GLU A 148 10.38 25.52 22.20
N ARG A 149 9.16 25.87 22.65
CA ARG A 149 8.89 27.14 23.33
C ARG A 149 9.68 27.28 24.61
N LEU A 150 9.82 26.21 25.38
CA LEU A 150 10.60 26.22 26.61
C LEU A 150 12.09 26.47 26.31
N MET A 151 12.65 25.82 25.31
CA MET A 151 14.04 25.98 24.89
C MET A 151 14.30 27.43 24.42
N MET A 152 13.39 28.01 23.62
CA MET A 152 13.51 29.43 23.21
C MET A 152 13.46 30.39 24.41
N GLN A 153 12.57 30.17 25.37
CA GLN A 153 12.52 30.98 26.60
C GLN A 153 13.81 30.90 27.42
N ILE A 154 14.46 29.75 27.47
CA ILE A 154 15.73 29.58 28.15
C ILE A 154 16.82 30.40 27.43
N ILE A 155 16.87 30.37 26.11
CA ILE A 155 17.82 31.16 25.30
C ILE A 155 17.61 32.66 25.54
N ASP A 156 16.36 33.13 25.43
CA ASP A 156 16.02 34.55 25.65
C ASP A 156 16.39 35.02 27.07
N ALA A 157 16.16 34.17 28.08
CA ALA A 157 16.51 34.50 29.49
C ALA A 157 18.03 34.58 29.69
N GLU A 158 18.79 33.65 29.10
CA GLU A 158 20.27 33.71 29.17
C GLU A 158 20.81 34.93 28.42
N GLU A 159 20.30 35.24 27.23
CA GLU A 159 20.67 36.45 26.48
C GLU A 159 20.43 37.72 27.33
N THR A 160 19.23 37.83 27.92
CA THR A 160 18.88 38.98 28.76
C THR A 160 19.83 39.10 29.97
N TYR A 161 20.06 38.00 30.69
CA TYR A 161 20.96 37.99 31.84
C TYR A 161 22.39 38.44 31.47
N MET A 162 22.93 37.90 30.38
CA MET A 162 24.28 38.21 29.91
C MET A 162 24.41 39.67 29.44
N THR A 163 23.41 40.17 28.70
CA THR A 163 23.42 41.57 28.23
C THR A 163 23.29 42.56 29.37
N GLU A 164 22.40 42.33 30.34
CA GLU A 164 22.27 43.17 31.54
C GLU A 164 23.59 43.21 32.36
N TRP A 165 24.23 42.06 32.53
CA TRP A 165 25.51 41.98 33.23
C TRP A 165 26.60 42.74 32.48
N LEU A 166 26.72 42.59 31.15
CA LEU A 166 27.70 43.33 30.33
C LEU A 166 27.45 44.84 30.37
N GLU A 167 26.20 45.30 30.33
CA GLU A 167 25.85 46.71 30.46
C GLU A 167 26.23 47.29 31.83
N ALA A 168 26.00 46.53 32.90
CA ALA A 168 26.40 46.91 34.23
C ALA A 168 27.93 47.06 34.33
N GLN A 169 28.73 46.12 33.80
CA GLN A 169 30.18 46.20 33.76
C GLN A 169 30.67 47.44 32.95
N ARG A 170 30.04 47.64 31.76
CA ARG A 170 30.34 48.84 30.96
C ARG A 170 30.08 50.10 31.71
N GLY A 171 28.97 50.24 32.44
CA GLY A 171 28.63 51.40 33.26
C GLY A 171 29.66 51.68 34.34
N ILE A 172 30.16 50.63 35.00
CA ILE A 172 31.25 50.77 36.02
C ILE A 172 32.53 51.32 35.37
N MET A 173 32.94 50.77 34.22
CA MET A 173 34.12 51.19 33.48
C MET A 173 34.01 52.67 33.00
N GLU A 174 32.83 53.01 32.42
CA GLU A 174 32.53 54.38 31.98
C GLU A 174 32.59 55.37 33.13
N ALA A 175 32.13 54.99 34.34
CA ALA A 175 32.24 55.82 35.55
C ALA A 175 33.71 56.03 35.97
N GLN A 176 34.52 54.96 35.95
CA GLN A 176 35.97 55.03 36.22
C GLN A 176 36.68 55.95 35.22
N ILE A 177 36.40 55.84 33.93
CA ILE A 177 36.96 56.71 32.89
C ILE A 177 36.62 58.18 33.17
N LYS A 178 35.36 58.50 33.49
CA LYS A 178 34.94 59.89 33.84
C LYS A 178 35.65 60.42 35.04
N GLU A 179 35.91 59.59 36.02
CA GLU A 179 36.65 59.95 37.21
C GLU A 179 38.12 60.27 36.87
N ILE A 180 38.78 59.40 36.11
CA ILE A 180 40.13 59.58 35.59
C ILE A 180 40.22 60.87 34.76
N ASP A 181 39.27 61.14 33.87
CA ASP A 181 39.26 62.33 33.03
C ASP A 181 39.09 63.64 33.87
N ARG A 182 38.24 63.59 34.90
CA ARG A 182 38.11 64.72 35.85
C ARG A 182 39.42 64.98 36.55
N PHE A 183 40.06 63.95 37.08
CA PHE A 183 41.36 64.08 37.73
C PHE A 183 42.42 64.63 36.76
N ARG A 184 42.49 64.11 35.57
CA ARG A 184 43.39 64.57 34.50
C ARG A 184 43.16 66.02 34.14
N ALA A 185 41.94 66.49 34.01
CA ALA A 185 41.61 67.87 33.71
C ALA A 185 42.04 68.83 34.85
N SER A 186 41.75 68.44 36.08
CA SER A 186 42.16 69.19 37.29
C SER A 186 43.67 69.26 37.40
N SER A 187 44.35 68.10 37.27
CA SER A 187 45.81 68.06 37.34
C SER A 187 46.48 68.84 36.21
N LYS A 188 45.95 68.82 34.98
CA LYS A 188 46.47 69.60 33.86
C LYS A 188 46.33 71.07 34.09
N SER A 189 45.27 71.58 34.74
CA SER A 189 45.08 72.99 35.08
C SER A 189 46.11 73.42 36.11
N LEU A 190 46.36 72.58 37.12
CA LEU A 190 47.35 72.83 38.15
C LEU A 190 48.79 72.87 37.64
N LEU A 191 49.14 71.94 36.72
CA LEU A 191 50.45 71.88 36.11
C LEU A 191 50.77 73.10 35.20
N GLN A 192 49.77 73.84 34.75
CA GLN A 192 49.92 75.06 33.98
C GLN A 192 50.17 76.31 34.84
N GLU A 193 50.02 76.20 36.16
CA GLU A 193 50.31 77.30 37.09
C GLU A 193 51.83 77.53 37.19
N THR A 194 52.25 78.71 36.85
CA THR A 194 53.68 79.10 36.81
C THR A 194 54.18 79.66 38.11
N ASN A 195 53.30 80.01 39.07
CA ASN A 195 53.68 80.55 40.38
C ASN A 195 53.67 79.40 41.42
N ASP A 196 54.87 79.04 41.89
CA ASP A 196 55.07 77.94 42.84
C ASP A 196 54.24 78.11 44.13
N LEU A 197 54.10 79.40 44.63
CA LEU A 197 53.28 79.65 45.80
C LEU A 197 51.79 79.43 45.54
N GLN A 198 51.28 79.86 44.36
CA GLN A 198 49.89 79.68 43.97
C GLN A 198 49.61 78.21 43.68
N PHE A 199 50.58 77.50 43.06
CA PHE A 199 50.48 76.03 42.85
C PHE A 199 50.34 75.32 44.19
N LEU A 200 51.16 75.61 45.18
CA LEU A 200 51.12 74.96 46.49
C LEU A 200 49.96 75.42 47.39
N GLN A 201 49.42 76.66 47.18
CA GLN A 201 48.25 77.16 47.90
C GLN A 201 46.91 76.87 47.17
N SER A 202 46.91 76.18 46.02
CA SER A 202 45.68 75.95 45.36
C SER A 202 44.81 74.98 46.19
N GLU A 203 43.73 75.53 46.77
CA GLU A 203 42.69 74.73 47.47
C GLU A 203 42.03 73.69 46.60
N LYS A 204 42.36 73.65 45.26
CA LYS A 204 41.84 72.70 44.27
C LYS A 204 42.51 71.32 44.33
N PHE A 205 43.54 71.15 45.14
CA PHE A 205 43.99 69.86 45.58
C PHE A 205 42.96 69.35 46.57
N ASP A 206 41.82 68.89 46.04
CA ASP A 206 40.76 68.29 46.85
C ASP A 206 41.21 66.94 47.36
N PHE A 207 41.84 66.92 48.47
CA PHE A 207 42.25 65.75 49.24
C PHE A 207 41.03 64.86 49.62
N THR A 208 39.80 65.36 49.44
CA THR A 208 38.57 64.57 49.68
C THR A 208 38.27 63.58 48.59
N LEU A 209 38.65 63.87 47.33
CA LEU A 209 38.54 62.89 46.23
C LEU A 209 39.45 61.67 46.47
N TYR A 210 40.60 61.89 47.10
CA TYR A 210 41.53 60.85 47.54
C TYR A 210 40.98 59.99 48.69
N ARG A 211 40.00 60.48 49.41
CA ARG A 211 39.48 59.80 50.61
C ARG A 211 38.36 58.89 50.36
N HIS A 212 37.63 59.04 49.26
CA HIS A 212 36.45 58.21 48.94
C HIS A 212 36.73 57.06 48.03
N SER A 213 37.74 57.08 47.16
CA SER A 213 38.06 55.99 46.24
C SER A 213 38.97 54.93 46.86
N PHE A 214 39.67 55.22 47.94
CA PHE A 214 40.55 54.28 48.64
C PHE A 214 40.29 54.27 50.12
N GLY A 215 39.75 53.24 50.68
CA GLY A 215 39.51 53.04 52.08
C GLY A 215 40.76 53.28 52.93
N PHE A 216 40.60 54.22 53.84
CA PHE A 216 41.30 54.39 55.09
C PHE A 216 42.72 53.82 55.23
N LEU A 217 43.71 54.68 55.17
CA LEU A 217 45.00 54.72 55.84
C LEU A 217 46.01 55.42 54.93
N PHE A 218 46.46 56.48 55.22
CA PHE A 218 47.50 56.97 56.00
C PHE A 218 47.91 58.40 55.69
N PHE A 219 47.86 59.16 56.64
CA PHE A 219 48.41 60.43 56.80
C PHE A 219 49.94 60.41 56.77
N ILE A 220 50.57 61.52 56.29
CA ILE A 220 51.90 62.04 56.59
C ILE A 220 52.98 61.75 55.51
N PHE A 221 53.36 62.89 54.92
CA PHE A 221 54.69 63.22 54.43
C PHE A 221 55.48 62.11 53.68
N TYR A 222 55.50 62.28 52.48
CA TYR A 222 56.45 62.00 51.40
C TYR A 222 55.72 61.46 50.20
N CYS A 223 55.33 62.37 49.31
CA CYS A 223 54.93 61.96 47.96
C CYS A 223 56.16 61.56 47.18
N SER A 224 56.52 60.26 47.24
CA SER A 224 57.48 59.66 46.33
C SER A 224 56.88 58.60 45.45
N ASP A 225 55.60 58.18 45.67
CA ASP A 225 55.00 57.14 44.89
C ASP A 225 53.93 57.71 43.92
N PRO A 226 53.96 57.33 42.67
CA PRO A 226 52.92 57.71 41.70
C PRO A 226 51.54 57.24 42.18
N VAL A 227 50.54 58.05 41.87
CA VAL A 227 49.14 57.73 42.17
C VAL A 227 48.80 56.34 41.56
N ASP A 228 48.64 55.37 42.44
CA ASP A 228 48.27 54.03 42.04
C ASP A 228 46.74 53.95 41.84
N PHE A 229 46.29 54.06 40.61
CA PHE A 229 44.88 53.85 40.29
C PHE A 229 44.62 52.38 40.43
N ALA A 230 43.50 52.04 41.03
CA ALA A 230 43.05 50.65 41.08
C ALA A 230 43.08 50.06 39.67
N PRO A 231 43.66 48.88 39.51
CA PRO A 231 43.76 48.26 38.20
C PRO A 231 42.35 48.14 37.62
N ILE A 232 42.24 48.44 36.35
CA ILE A 232 40.98 48.20 35.60
C ILE A 232 40.66 46.74 35.78
N GLN A 233 39.49 46.44 36.33
CA GLN A 233 39.05 45.09 36.58
C GLN A 233 38.90 44.38 35.23
N GLU A 234 39.69 43.32 34.98
CA GLU A 234 39.59 42.57 33.79
C GLU A 234 38.18 41.92 33.71
N VAL A 235 37.53 42.03 32.56
CA VAL A 235 36.25 41.41 32.32
C VAL A 235 36.47 39.89 32.31
N ASN A 236 35.89 39.20 33.29
CA ASN A 236 35.95 37.76 33.34
C ASN A 236 35.15 37.18 32.16
N ARG A 237 35.86 36.80 31.09
CA ARG A 237 35.26 36.22 29.87
C ARG A 237 34.63 34.87 30.12
N ASP A 238 35.03 34.15 31.16
CA ASP A 238 34.47 32.82 31.48
C ASP A 238 33.00 32.89 31.91
N LEU A 239 32.58 34.09 32.46
CA LEU A 239 31.17 34.34 32.78
C LEU A 239 30.28 34.47 31.53
N CYS A 240 30.86 34.72 30.35
CA CYS A 240 30.16 34.81 29.08
C CYS A 240 30.20 33.49 28.29
N ASP A 241 30.66 32.39 28.88
CA ASP A 241 30.66 31.10 28.22
C ASP A 241 29.22 30.55 28.10
N PRO A 242 28.70 30.31 26.88
CA PRO A 242 27.36 29.82 26.66
C PRO A 242 27.22 28.29 26.93
N GLU A 243 27.83 27.80 28.02
CA GLU A 243 27.81 26.36 28.35
C GLU A 243 26.39 25.83 28.50
N LYS A 244 25.49 26.62 29.08
CA LYS A 244 24.07 26.25 29.22
C LYS A 244 23.37 26.12 27.84
N LEU A 245 23.66 27.05 26.92
CA LEU A 245 23.10 27.01 25.56
C LEU A 245 23.64 25.81 24.75
N ARG A 246 24.95 25.51 24.89
CA ARG A 246 25.51 24.27 24.28
C ARG A 246 24.91 23.01 24.87
N THR A 247 24.46 23.03 26.10
CA THR A 247 23.78 21.89 26.74
C THR A 247 22.36 21.75 26.19
N VAL A 248 21.64 22.87 26.01
CA VAL A 248 20.32 22.89 25.35
C VAL A 248 20.43 22.34 23.93
N GLU A 249 21.40 22.78 23.14
CA GLU A 249 21.64 22.30 21.77
C GLU A 249 21.88 20.79 21.75
N ARG A 250 22.75 20.26 22.64
CA ARG A 250 22.96 18.79 22.75
C ARG A 250 21.70 18.02 23.10
N LEU A 251 20.84 18.53 23.98
CA LEU A 251 19.58 17.89 24.33
C LEU A 251 18.62 17.80 23.12
N VAL A 252 18.58 18.84 22.30
CA VAL A 252 17.78 18.86 21.05
C VAL A 252 18.38 17.90 20.02
N ASP A 253 19.70 17.82 19.90
CA ASP A 253 20.38 16.86 19.04
C ASP A 253 20.09 15.42 19.47
N ASP A 254 20.15 15.12 20.75
CA ASP A 254 19.82 13.80 21.31
C ASP A 254 18.36 13.42 21.01
N LEU A 255 17.43 14.37 21.14
CA LEU A 255 16.02 14.16 20.76
C LEU A 255 15.88 13.90 19.25
N SER A 256 16.58 14.66 18.40
CA SER A 256 16.60 14.48 16.95
C SER A 256 17.12 13.10 16.56
N VAL A 257 18.22 12.65 17.18
CA VAL A 257 18.80 11.31 16.98
C VAL A 257 17.80 10.22 17.42
N ALA A 258 17.18 10.37 18.59
CA ALA A 258 16.18 9.43 19.09
C ALA A 258 14.97 9.33 18.16
N LEU A 259 14.46 10.46 17.66
CA LEU A 259 13.38 10.48 16.68
C LEU A 259 13.81 9.83 15.36
N SER A 260 15.01 10.10 14.86
CA SER A 260 15.52 9.51 13.62
C SER A 260 15.73 8.00 13.68
N GLN A 261 16.02 7.45 14.87
CA GLN A 261 16.10 6.00 15.08
C GLN A 261 14.74 5.30 15.03
N HIS A 262 13.66 6.00 15.40
CA HIS A 262 12.29 5.50 15.36
C HIS A 262 11.54 5.84 14.09
N PHE A 263 12.01 6.81 13.31
CA PHE A 263 11.53 7.24 12.01
C PHE A 263 12.73 7.32 11.03
N PRO A 264 12.54 6.96 9.76
CA PRO A 264 11.31 6.54 9.12
C PRO A 264 11.00 5.05 9.41
N ARG A 265 9.72 4.74 9.53
CA ARG A 265 9.24 3.35 9.61
C ARG A 265 9.31 2.71 8.23
N ILE A 266 9.21 1.37 8.17
CA ILE A 266 9.27 0.60 6.93
C ILE A 266 8.35 1.16 5.82
N TRP A 267 7.17 1.66 6.17
CA TRP A 267 6.22 2.28 5.22
C TRP A 267 6.66 3.64 4.69
N SER A 268 7.61 4.33 5.32
CA SER A 268 8.18 5.59 4.81
C SER A 268 9.01 5.37 3.54
N TYR A 269 9.41 4.12 3.28
CA TYR A 269 10.13 3.70 2.08
C TYR A 269 9.22 3.09 1.03
N LEU A 270 7.88 3.22 1.20
CA LEU A 270 6.92 2.63 0.27
C LEU A 270 7.16 3.14 -1.14
N SER A 271 7.45 2.19 -2.01
CA SER A 271 7.64 2.35 -3.44
C SER A 271 6.46 1.71 -4.17
N SER A 272 6.12 2.23 -5.32
CA SER A 272 5.01 1.72 -6.15
C SER A 272 5.51 1.30 -7.52
N PRO A 273 6.25 0.19 -7.62
CA PRO A 273 6.79 -0.26 -8.91
C PRO A 273 5.67 -0.57 -9.90
N ALA A 274 5.95 -0.38 -11.19
CA ALA A 274 5.06 -0.72 -12.30
C ALA A 274 5.64 -1.88 -13.11
N LEU A 275 4.79 -2.77 -13.61
CA LEU A 275 5.21 -3.90 -14.42
C LEU A 275 5.68 -3.45 -15.81
N ASP A 276 6.81 -3.96 -16.26
CA ASP A 276 7.34 -3.69 -17.60
C ASP A 276 6.85 -4.76 -18.61
N SER A 277 5.91 -4.35 -19.45
CA SER A 277 5.34 -5.23 -20.48
C SER A 277 6.36 -5.73 -21.50
N LYS A 278 7.52 -5.03 -21.66
CA LYS A 278 8.58 -5.46 -22.57
C LYS A 278 9.36 -6.66 -22.05
N THR A 279 9.44 -6.82 -20.72
CA THR A 279 10.11 -7.94 -20.07
C THR A 279 9.19 -9.11 -19.79
N ALA A 280 7.88 -8.94 -20.01
CA ALA A 280 6.91 -9.98 -19.71
C ALA A 280 7.04 -11.18 -20.65
N HIS A 281 7.02 -12.39 -20.07
CA HIS A 281 6.90 -13.60 -20.88
C HIS A 281 5.62 -13.55 -21.75
N PRO A 282 5.63 -14.01 -23.03
CA PRO A 282 4.47 -13.92 -23.95
C PRO A 282 3.16 -14.57 -23.44
N LYS A 283 3.25 -15.50 -22.50
CA LYS A 283 2.08 -16.15 -21.85
C LYS A 283 1.53 -15.38 -20.67
N LEU A 284 2.10 -14.24 -20.33
CA LEU A 284 1.60 -13.37 -19.27
C LEU A 284 0.77 -12.24 -19.87
N GLU A 285 -0.22 -11.80 -19.11
CA GLU A 285 -1.05 -10.64 -19.41
C GLU A 285 -0.93 -9.64 -18.27
N ILE A 286 -0.70 -8.36 -18.63
CA ILE A 286 -0.53 -7.27 -17.69
C ILE A 286 -1.70 -6.31 -17.84
N SER A 287 -2.25 -5.86 -16.72
CA SER A 287 -3.33 -4.88 -16.70
C SER A 287 -2.90 -3.51 -17.27
N GLN A 288 -3.86 -2.72 -17.73
CA GLN A 288 -3.59 -1.40 -18.33
C GLN A 288 -2.89 -0.44 -17.36
N ASP A 289 -3.17 -0.54 -16.05
CA ASP A 289 -2.53 0.24 -14.99
C ASP A 289 -1.14 -0.28 -14.60
N ARG A 290 -0.68 -1.39 -15.23
CA ARG A 290 0.60 -2.06 -14.98
C ARG A 290 0.80 -2.50 -13.52
N LYS A 291 -0.28 -2.76 -12.82
CA LYS A 291 -0.25 -3.20 -11.42
C LYS A 291 -0.65 -4.66 -11.21
N GLN A 292 -1.14 -5.32 -12.25
CA GLN A 292 -1.55 -6.72 -12.17
C GLN A 292 -0.90 -7.55 -13.26
N VAL A 293 -0.49 -8.77 -12.90
CA VAL A 293 -0.03 -9.79 -13.85
C VAL A 293 -0.71 -11.12 -13.57
N TYR A 294 -1.15 -11.78 -14.62
CA TYR A 294 -1.79 -13.07 -14.56
C TYR A 294 -1.44 -13.93 -15.77
N TRP A 295 -1.71 -15.24 -15.66
CA TRP A 295 -1.51 -16.18 -16.74
C TRP A 295 -2.54 -15.97 -17.83
N ARG A 296 -2.09 -15.81 -19.08
CA ARG A 296 -2.96 -15.67 -20.25
C ARG A 296 -3.71 -16.95 -20.52
N ARG A 297 -5.02 -16.87 -20.72
CA ARG A 297 -5.82 -18.02 -21.17
C ARG A 297 -5.39 -18.43 -22.58
N LEU A 298 -4.93 -19.67 -22.72
CA LEU A 298 -4.73 -20.28 -24.03
C LEU A 298 -6.05 -20.89 -24.51
N PRO A 299 -6.33 -20.82 -25.83
CA PRO A 299 -7.42 -21.62 -26.44
C PRO A 299 -7.25 -23.09 -26.11
N VAL A 300 -8.38 -23.82 -25.97
CA VAL A 300 -8.41 -25.27 -25.72
C VAL A 300 -7.75 -25.97 -26.90
N GLY A 301 -6.56 -26.59 -26.70
CA GLY A 301 -5.87 -27.35 -27.76
C GLY A 301 -4.35 -27.29 -27.78
N GLU A 302 -3.74 -26.31 -27.14
CA GLU A 302 -2.28 -26.27 -27.01
C GLU A 302 -1.84 -27.05 -25.75
N GLY A 303 -1.31 -28.24 -25.97
CA GLY A 303 -0.80 -29.14 -24.94
C GLY A 303 0.44 -28.54 -24.28
N LEU A 304 0.30 -28.12 -23.01
CA LEU A 304 1.40 -27.81 -22.15
C LEU A 304 1.72 -29.00 -21.27
N SER A 305 2.95 -29.48 -21.31
CA SER A 305 3.49 -30.35 -20.28
C SER A 305 3.58 -29.54 -18.97
N PRO A 306 2.89 -29.91 -17.90
CA PRO A 306 2.83 -29.09 -16.70
C PRO A 306 4.01 -29.35 -15.81
N GLN A 307 4.99 -28.44 -15.85
CA GLN A 307 5.87 -28.21 -14.70
C GLN A 307 5.36 -26.91 -14.03
N PRO A 308 4.83 -26.95 -12.81
CA PRO A 308 4.31 -25.76 -12.14
C PRO A 308 5.40 -24.73 -11.79
N TYR A 309 6.66 -25.07 -11.98
CA TYR A 309 7.87 -24.35 -11.54
C TYR A 309 8.69 -23.77 -12.69
N ASP A 310 8.09 -23.39 -13.80
CA ASP A 310 8.89 -22.74 -14.82
C ASP A 310 9.13 -21.28 -14.43
N SER A 311 10.32 -21.04 -13.85
CA SER A 311 10.82 -19.72 -13.44
C SER A 311 10.94 -18.71 -14.59
N GLN A 312 10.80 -19.16 -15.84
CA GLN A 312 10.81 -18.31 -17.02
C GLN A 312 9.53 -17.46 -17.17
N TYR A 313 8.41 -17.85 -16.55
CA TYR A 313 7.14 -17.12 -16.67
C TYR A 313 7.09 -15.89 -15.76
N SER A 314 8.05 -15.01 -15.93
CA SER A 314 8.23 -13.84 -15.06
C SER A 314 8.09 -12.53 -15.83
N VAL A 315 7.92 -11.46 -15.06
CA VAL A 315 7.95 -10.07 -15.51
C VAL A 315 8.74 -9.23 -14.52
N LEU A 316 9.50 -8.25 -14.98
CA LEU A 316 10.22 -7.29 -14.16
C LEU A 316 9.38 -6.05 -13.91
N ALA A 317 9.73 -5.29 -12.87
CA ALA A 317 9.30 -3.90 -12.75
C ALA A 317 10.08 -3.00 -13.71
N GLN A 318 9.48 -1.84 -14.02
CA GLN A 318 10.17 -0.79 -14.79
C GLN A 318 11.24 -0.10 -13.94
N GLU A 319 10.96 0.06 -12.66
CA GLU A 319 11.86 0.66 -11.70
C GLU A 319 12.89 -0.35 -11.21
N SER A 320 14.14 0.10 -11.15
CA SER A 320 15.23 -0.60 -10.47
C SER A 320 15.74 0.23 -9.30
N PHE A 321 16.31 -0.43 -8.33
CA PHE A 321 16.83 0.20 -7.12
C PHE A 321 18.35 -0.05 -7.03
N THR A 322 19.11 1.01 -6.70
CA THR A 322 20.58 0.95 -6.59
C THR A 322 21.11 1.38 -5.23
N ASN A 323 20.31 2.13 -4.46
CA ASN A 323 20.72 2.68 -3.18
C ASN A 323 19.48 2.94 -2.28
N GLY A 324 19.70 3.34 -1.03
CA GLY A 324 18.64 3.70 -0.11
C GLY A 324 17.85 2.51 0.44
N GLN A 325 16.60 2.76 0.74
CA GLN A 325 15.65 1.75 1.21
C GLN A 325 14.36 1.84 0.42
N HIS A 326 13.85 0.70 -0.02
CA HIS A 326 12.64 0.60 -0.83
C HIS A 326 11.77 -0.53 -0.32
N TYR A 327 10.50 -0.23 -0.07
CA TYR A 327 9.51 -1.19 0.39
C TYR A 327 8.32 -1.22 -0.57
N TRP A 328 7.85 -2.40 -0.95
CA TRP A 328 6.64 -2.56 -1.75
C TRP A 328 5.86 -3.79 -1.31
N GLU A 329 4.58 -3.83 -1.64
CA GLU A 329 3.69 -4.92 -1.28
C GLU A 329 3.02 -5.53 -2.50
N VAL A 330 2.83 -6.85 -2.47
CA VAL A 330 2.15 -7.62 -3.51
C VAL A 330 0.99 -8.40 -2.90
N ILE A 331 -0.21 -8.20 -3.42
CA ILE A 331 -1.41 -8.94 -3.01
C ILE A 331 -1.34 -10.33 -3.67
N VAL A 332 -1.33 -11.37 -2.84
CA VAL A 332 -1.29 -12.80 -3.22
C VAL A 332 -2.50 -13.56 -2.69
N GLN A 333 -3.53 -12.84 -2.26
CA GLN A 333 -4.75 -13.42 -1.70
C GLN A 333 -5.43 -14.35 -2.70
N ASN A 334 -5.82 -15.55 -2.22
CA ASN A 334 -6.52 -16.58 -3.02
C ASN A 334 -5.72 -17.10 -4.23
N LYS A 335 -4.40 -16.90 -4.26
CA LYS A 335 -3.50 -17.41 -5.27
C LYS A 335 -2.68 -18.57 -4.68
N PRO A 336 -2.90 -19.82 -5.12
CA PRO A 336 -2.23 -21.00 -4.54
C PRO A 336 -0.77 -21.13 -4.94
N PHE A 337 -0.37 -20.61 -6.11
CA PHE A 337 1.01 -20.71 -6.61
C PHE A 337 1.50 -19.36 -7.06
N TRP A 338 2.65 -18.92 -6.57
CA TRP A 338 3.32 -17.69 -6.98
C TRP A 338 4.80 -17.69 -6.55
N MET A 339 5.61 -16.92 -7.27
CA MET A 339 7.00 -16.67 -6.94
C MET A 339 7.29 -15.17 -7.11
N ILE A 340 7.81 -14.53 -6.07
CA ILE A 340 8.03 -13.09 -6.03
C ILE A 340 9.39 -12.81 -5.40
N GLY A 341 10.16 -11.92 -6.02
CA GLY A 341 11.47 -11.57 -5.51
C GLY A 341 12.12 -10.42 -6.23
N VAL A 342 13.44 -10.44 -6.28
CA VAL A 342 14.28 -9.47 -7.00
C VAL A 342 15.36 -10.20 -7.78
N THR A 343 15.88 -9.54 -8.81
CA THR A 343 17.06 -9.99 -9.57
C THR A 343 17.98 -8.82 -9.86
N THR A 344 19.31 -9.07 -9.92
CA THR A 344 20.26 -8.18 -10.55
C THR A 344 20.24 -8.53 -12.03
N GLY A 345 19.35 -7.92 -12.80
CA GLY A 345 19.13 -8.29 -14.19
C GLY A 345 20.41 -8.23 -15.03
N ALA A 346 20.68 -9.27 -15.83
CA ALA A 346 21.57 -9.11 -16.96
C ALA A 346 20.94 -8.09 -17.92
N VAL A 347 21.59 -6.94 -18.05
CA VAL A 347 21.25 -5.92 -19.03
C VAL A 347 21.74 -6.46 -20.37
N ASP A 348 20.90 -6.50 -21.40
CA ASP A 348 21.35 -6.85 -22.74
C ASP A 348 22.31 -5.79 -23.30
N LYS A 349 22.91 -6.07 -24.45
CA LYS A 349 23.87 -5.15 -25.10
C LYS A 349 23.29 -3.77 -25.47
N GLU A 350 21.95 -3.61 -25.34
CA GLU A 350 21.20 -2.38 -25.63
C GLU A 350 20.78 -1.64 -24.35
N GLY A 351 21.16 -2.12 -23.16
CA GLY A 351 20.84 -1.50 -21.88
C GLY A 351 19.45 -1.84 -21.33
N SER A 352 18.76 -2.79 -21.94
CA SER A 352 17.45 -3.27 -21.49
C SER A 352 17.57 -4.51 -20.60
N PRO A 353 16.80 -4.65 -19.53
CA PRO A 353 16.80 -5.84 -18.69
C PRO A 353 16.42 -7.07 -19.50
N SER A 354 17.31 -8.08 -19.57
CA SER A 354 17.06 -9.32 -20.29
C SER A 354 16.69 -10.44 -19.31
N LEU A 355 15.53 -11.03 -19.52
CA LEU A 355 15.04 -12.21 -18.79
C LEU A 355 15.70 -13.52 -19.23
N SER A 356 16.48 -13.52 -20.33
CA SER A 356 17.01 -14.75 -20.94
C SER A 356 17.99 -15.53 -20.07
N SER A 357 18.56 -14.90 -19.02
CA SER A 357 19.47 -15.53 -18.06
C SER A 357 18.97 -15.52 -16.61
N SER A 358 17.82 -14.90 -16.33
CA SER A 358 17.33 -14.67 -14.96
C SER A 358 16.23 -15.66 -14.60
N THR A 359 16.63 -16.83 -14.11
CA THR A 359 15.70 -17.81 -13.54
C THR A 359 15.52 -17.49 -12.07
N LEU A 360 14.34 -16.98 -11.67
CA LEU A 360 14.06 -16.51 -10.32
C LEU A 360 14.33 -17.61 -9.27
N GLY A 361 15.23 -17.33 -8.32
CA GLY A 361 15.58 -18.24 -7.22
C GLY A 361 16.54 -19.38 -7.58
N VAL A 362 16.90 -19.57 -8.85
CA VAL A 362 17.75 -20.69 -9.30
C VAL A 362 19.20 -20.27 -9.44
N ASN A 363 19.48 -19.00 -9.70
CA ASN A 363 20.83 -18.48 -9.85
C ASN A 363 21.27 -17.61 -8.67
N ASN A 364 22.54 -17.26 -8.63
CA ASN A 364 23.14 -16.41 -7.60
C ASN A 364 22.81 -14.90 -7.77
N THR A 365 22.06 -14.53 -8.79
CA THR A 365 21.66 -13.15 -9.09
C THR A 365 20.20 -12.86 -8.75
N SER A 366 19.47 -13.82 -8.21
CA SER A 366 18.06 -13.66 -7.85
C SER A 366 17.72 -14.24 -6.48
N TRP A 367 16.80 -13.59 -5.78
CA TRP A 367 16.30 -13.93 -4.45
C TRP A 367 14.79 -13.86 -4.44
N CYS A 368 14.13 -14.90 -3.97
CA CYS A 368 12.67 -14.90 -3.96
C CYS A 368 12.04 -15.72 -2.84
N ILE A 369 10.75 -15.49 -2.63
CA ILE A 369 9.85 -16.39 -1.92
C ILE A 369 8.97 -17.08 -2.94
N TYR A 370 8.94 -18.41 -2.87
CA TYR A 370 7.98 -19.25 -3.58
C TYR A 370 6.87 -19.71 -2.63
N HIS A 371 5.65 -19.75 -3.12
CA HIS A 371 4.51 -20.38 -2.45
C HIS A 371 3.85 -21.38 -3.38
N GLY A 372 3.68 -22.59 -2.91
CA GLY A 372 2.99 -23.67 -3.62
C GLY A 372 2.64 -24.80 -2.67
N ASP A 373 1.53 -25.50 -2.93
CA ASP A 373 1.05 -26.65 -2.14
C ASP A 373 0.96 -26.35 -0.62
N GLY A 374 0.64 -25.09 -0.27
CA GLY A 374 0.54 -24.65 1.12
C GLY A 374 1.88 -24.40 1.82
N GLN A 375 3.00 -24.54 1.12
CA GLN A 375 4.35 -24.32 1.63
C GLN A 375 4.92 -23.01 1.14
N TYR A 376 5.84 -22.44 1.92
CA TYR A 376 6.60 -21.24 1.59
C TYR A 376 8.08 -21.59 1.59
N LEU A 377 8.78 -21.27 0.51
CA LEU A 377 10.22 -21.53 0.36
C LEU A 377 10.95 -20.19 0.07
N ALA A 378 12.06 -19.98 0.74
CA ALA A 378 13.01 -18.92 0.37
C ALA A 378 14.06 -19.54 -0.55
N CYS A 379 14.17 -18.99 -1.77
CA CYS A 379 15.00 -19.56 -2.84
C CYS A 379 16.07 -18.58 -3.29
N HIS A 380 17.31 -19.05 -3.38
CA HIS A 380 18.48 -18.32 -3.89
C HIS A 380 19.58 -19.32 -4.23
N ASP A 381 20.26 -19.14 -5.37
CA ASP A 381 21.40 -19.92 -5.83
C ASP A 381 21.17 -21.45 -5.70
N THR A 382 20.05 -21.93 -6.28
CA THR A 382 19.62 -23.33 -6.19
C THR A 382 19.32 -23.85 -4.78
N GLN A 383 19.46 -23.02 -3.75
CA GLN A 383 19.15 -23.36 -2.38
C GLN A 383 17.69 -23.01 -2.06
N GLU A 384 16.98 -23.94 -1.47
CA GLU A 384 15.59 -23.77 -1.01
C GLU A 384 15.54 -23.97 0.51
N LYS A 385 14.98 -22.98 1.20
CA LYS A 385 14.76 -23.04 2.64
C LYS A 385 13.28 -22.99 2.95
N GLN A 386 12.73 -24.02 3.53
CA GLN A 386 11.34 -24.04 3.97
C GLN A 386 11.12 -23.06 5.12
N LEU A 387 10.03 -22.27 5.02
CA LEU A 387 9.66 -21.26 5.99
C LEU A 387 8.45 -21.71 6.82
N SER A 388 8.52 -21.51 8.13
CA SER A 388 7.40 -21.74 9.04
C SER A 388 6.54 -20.48 9.10
N VAL A 389 5.37 -20.50 8.44
CA VAL A 389 4.46 -19.37 8.36
C VAL A 389 3.20 -19.65 9.19
N ALA A 390 3.06 -18.96 10.32
CA ALA A 390 1.96 -19.18 11.26
C ALA A 390 0.58 -18.76 10.73
N LYS A 391 0.54 -17.71 9.86
CA LYS A 391 -0.68 -17.20 9.26
C LYS A 391 -0.51 -17.06 7.75
N ARG A 392 -1.49 -17.51 6.99
CA ARG A 392 -1.48 -17.41 5.52
C ARG A 392 -1.17 -15.98 5.08
N VAL A 393 -0.23 -15.84 4.15
CA VAL A 393 0.14 -14.57 3.54
C VAL A 393 -0.94 -14.18 2.53
N ARG A 394 -1.58 -13.04 2.75
CA ARG A 394 -2.51 -12.42 1.79
C ARG A 394 -1.82 -11.30 1.02
N LYS A 395 -0.81 -10.71 1.64
CA LYS A 395 -0.01 -9.63 1.10
C LYS A 395 1.45 -9.89 1.48
N LEU A 396 2.33 -9.97 0.50
CA LEU A 396 3.77 -10.10 0.71
C LEU A 396 4.40 -8.71 0.66
N GLY A 397 5.15 -8.33 1.70
CA GLY A 397 5.96 -7.12 1.74
C GLY A 397 7.41 -7.44 1.45
N ILE A 398 8.08 -6.60 0.68
CA ILE A 398 9.50 -6.73 0.34
C ILE A 398 10.21 -5.43 0.68
N LEU A 399 11.29 -5.52 1.47
CA LEU A 399 12.16 -4.41 1.81
C LEU A 399 13.56 -4.67 1.27
N ALA A 400 14.01 -3.84 0.34
CA ALA A 400 15.41 -3.78 -0.07
C ALA A 400 16.11 -2.66 0.71
N ASN A 401 17.11 -3.01 1.51
CA ASN A 401 17.90 -2.06 2.30
C ASN A 401 19.37 -2.14 1.87
N PHE A 402 19.77 -1.22 0.99
CA PHE A 402 21.13 -1.16 0.44
C PHE A 402 22.18 -0.75 1.47
N GLN A 403 21.80 0.04 2.48
CA GLN A 403 22.73 0.45 3.54
C GLN A 403 23.15 -0.72 4.42
N LYS A 404 22.23 -1.66 4.68
CA LYS A 404 22.49 -2.86 5.45
C LYS A 404 22.89 -4.06 4.59
N GLY A 405 22.76 -3.98 3.27
CA GLY A 405 22.94 -5.13 2.39
C GLY A 405 21.91 -6.23 2.65
N GLU A 406 20.66 -5.88 2.86
CA GLU A 406 19.62 -6.79 3.33
C GLU A 406 18.38 -6.71 2.44
N LEU A 407 17.86 -7.87 2.04
CA LEU A 407 16.57 -8.02 1.36
C LEU A 407 15.63 -8.85 2.24
N SER A 408 14.61 -8.21 2.76
CA SER A 408 13.72 -8.81 3.76
C SER A 408 12.31 -8.98 3.21
N PHE A 409 11.71 -10.13 3.48
CA PHE A 409 10.35 -10.50 3.10
C PHE A 409 9.44 -10.59 4.31
N TYR A 410 8.27 -9.98 4.24
CA TYR A 410 7.32 -9.88 5.34
C TYR A 410 5.93 -10.42 4.96
N ASN A 411 5.25 -11.01 5.92
CA ASN A 411 3.80 -11.09 5.88
C ASN A 411 3.23 -9.69 6.19
N ALA A 412 2.91 -8.91 5.15
CA ALA A 412 2.50 -7.52 5.29
C ALA A 412 1.16 -7.33 6.03
N ASN A 413 0.34 -8.38 6.15
CA ASN A 413 -0.89 -8.31 6.93
C ASN A 413 -0.63 -8.27 8.45
N ALA A 414 0.46 -8.87 8.90
CA ALA A 414 0.85 -8.95 10.31
C ALA A 414 2.16 -8.22 10.61
N MET A 415 2.82 -7.68 9.60
CA MET A 415 4.16 -7.08 9.65
C MET A 415 5.19 -8.01 10.33
N THR A 416 5.09 -9.32 10.07
CA THR A 416 6.02 -10.31 10.59
C THR A 416 7.04 -10.68 9.52
N LEU A 417 8.32 -10.70 9.91
CA LEU A 417 9.42 -11.12 9.04
C LEU A 417 9.25 -12.60 8.69
N LEU A 418 9.28 -12.93 7.40
CA LEU A 418 9.29 -14.31 6.90
C LEU A 418 10.70 -14.80 6.68
N HIS A 419 11.53 -14.00 6.02
CA HIS A 419 12.92 -14.32 5.71
C HIS A 419 13.69 -13.05 5.33
N SER A 420 15.02 -13.09 5.56
CA SER A 420 15.95 -12.06 5.14
C SER A 420 17.15 -12.70 4.46
N PHE A 421 17.54 -12.16 3.30
CA PHE A 421 18.76 -12.52 2.59
C PHE A 421 19.81 -11.42 2.77
N CYS A 422 21.08 -11.83 2.87
CA CYS A 422 22.21 -10.94 2.76
C CYS A 422 22.49 -10.70 1.27
N VAL A 423 22.40 -9.45 0.82
CA VAL A 423 22.51 -9.10 -0.59
C VAL A 423 23.57 -8.02 -0.76
N GLN A 424 24.75 -8.41 -1.21
CA GLN A 424 25.82 -7.47 -1.56
C GLN A 424 25.77 -7.19 -3.06
N CYS A 425 24.93 -6.25 -3.45
CA CYS A 425 24.78 -5.90 -4.87
C CYS A 425 25.48 -4.59 -5.19
N THR A 426 26.33 -4.64 -6.19
CA THR A 426 26.88 -3.46 -6.91
C THR A 426 26.03 -3.08 -8.12
N GLU A 427 25.11 -3.96 -8.53
CA GLU A 427 24.21 -3.81 -9.67
C GLU A 427 22.79 -3.43 -9.24
N PRO A 428 22.00 -2.81 -10.15
CA PRO A 428 20.60 -2.50 -9.85
C PRO A 428 19.76 -3.74 -9.53
N LEU A 429 18.91 -3.65 -8.50
CA LEU A 429 17.92 -4.68 -8.16
C LEU A 429 16.59 -4.36 -8.85
N TYR A 430 16.07 -5.32 -9.61
CA TYR A 430 14.76 -5.24 -10.25
C TYR A 430 13.75 -6.11 -9.51
N PRO A 431 12.62 -5.57 -9.05
CA PRO A 431 11.51 -6.40 -8.59
C PRO A 431 11.02 -7.34 -9.70
N MET A 432 10.83 -8.61 -9.37
CA MET A 432 10.46 -9.67 -10.32
C MET A 432 9.26 -10.47 -9.81
N PHE A 433 8.32 -10.76 -10.71
CA PHE A 433 7.03 -11.36 -10.39
C PHE A 433 6.73 -12.52 -11.34
N ASN A 434 6.42 -13.68 -10.77
CA ASN A 434 5.99 -14.85 -11.50
C ASN A 434 4.61 -15.30 -10.96
N PRO A 435 3.51 -15.12 -11.72
CA PRO A 435 2.19 -15.55 -11.28
C PRO A 435 2.00 -17.06 -11.29
N CYS A 436 2.97 -17.83 -11.74
CA CYS A 436 2.88 -19.27 -12.02
C CYS A 436 1.74 -19.64 -12.98
N ILE A 437 1.81 -20.85 -13.49
CA ILE A 437 0.86 -21.37 -14.48
C ILE A 437 -0.53 -21.53 -13.87
N ASP A 438 -1.59 -21.19 -14.62
CA ASP A 438 -2.97 -21.52 -14.27
C ASP A 438 -3.34 -22.92 -14.79
N MET A 439 -3.09 -23.93 -13.97
CA MET A 439 -3.51 -25.29 -14.30
C MET A 439 -5.01 -25.46 -14.05
N LYS A 440 -5.80 -25.63 -15.11
CA LYS A 440 -7.24 -25.91 -15.08
C LYS A 440 -8.09 -24.89 -14.31
N GLY A 441 -7.61 -23.64 -14.21
CA GLY A 441 -8.34 -22.55 -13.55
C GLY A 441 -8.18 -22.46 -12.05
N VAL A 442 -7.24 -23.19 -11.45
CA VAL A 442 -6.99 -23.18 -10.01
C VAL A 442 -6.19 -21.94 -9.58
N ASN A 443 -5.32 -21.42 -10.48
CA ASN A 443 -4.39 -20.32 -10.15
C ASN A 443 -4.69 -19.02 -10.94
N ARG A 444 -5.97 -18.71 -11.17
CA ARG A 444 -6.43 -17.60 -12.03
C ARG A 444 -6.18 -16.21 -11.46
N GLN A 445 -6.11 -16.10 -10.14
CA GLN A 445 -5.99 -14.79 -9.49
C GLN A 445 -4.69 -14.09 -9.90
N PRO A 446 -4.72 -12.78 -10.16
CA PRO A 446 -3.52 -12.03 -10.48
C PRO A 446 -2.57 -11.91 -9.29
N LEU A 447 -1.30 -11.65 -9.54
CA LEU A 447 -0.46 -10.91 -8.62
C LEU A 447 -0.77 -9.43 -8.80
N THR A 448 -1.10 -8.75 -7.71
CA THR A 448 -1.45 -7.32 -7.75
C THR A 448 -0.47 -6.53 -6.91
N LEU A 449 0.24 -5.60 -7.52
CA LEU A 449 1.07 -4.64 -6.80
C LEU A 449 0.18 -3.69 -6.01
N PHE A 450 0.39 -3.65 -4.70
CA PHE A 450 -0.32 -2.69 -3.84
C PHE A 450 0.28 -1.31 -4.04
N TRP A 451 -0.55 -0.29 -4.17
CA TRP A 451 -0.13 1.08 -4.34
C TRP A 451 -1.03 2.01 -3.55
N ILE A 452 -0.46 3.12 -3.09
CA ILE A 452 -1.19 4.23 -2.50
C ILE A 452 -1.22 5.32 -3.57
N LYS A 453 -2.40 5.86 -3.87
CA LYS A 453 -2.51 7.08 -4.69
C LYS A 453 -1.75 8.17 -3.95
N ASP A 454 -0.72 8.72 -4.57
CA ASP A 454 0.09 9.83 -4.07
C ASP A 454 0.65 9.62 -2.64
N PRO A 455 1.65 8.73 -2.46
CA PRO A 455 2.31 8.57 -1.15
C PRO A 455 2.99 9.87 -0.65
N TRP A 456 3.13 10.88 -1.52
CA TRP A 456 3.88 12.12 -1.27
C TRP A 456 3.02 13.39 -1.22
N ASP A 457 1.70 13.32 -1.33
CA ASP A 457 0.80 14.47 -1.29
C ASP A 457 0.86 15.26 0.04
N TRP A 458 1.36 14.64 1.10
CA TRP A 458 1.60 15.32 2.37
C TRP A 458 2.83 16.25 2.37
N ARG A 459 3.77 16.14 1.42
CA ARG A 459 4.97 17.00 1.32
C ARG A 459 4.73 18.30 0.59
N VAL A 460 3.64 18.44 -0.16
CA VAL A 460 3.37 19.61 -1.00
C VAL A 460 2.69 20.75 -0.23
N ASN A 461 2.11 20.51 0.95
CA ASN A 461 1.36 21.51 1.70
C ASN A 461 2.15 22.21 2.82
N THR A 462 3.46 22.01 2.95
CA THR A 462 4.28 22.73 3.95
C THR A 462 4.97 23.98 3.42
N ASP A 463 4.90 24.27 2.10
CA ASP A 463 5.55 25.44 1.49
C ASP A 463 4.57 26.53 0.99
N GLY A 464 3.36 26.56 1.48
CA GLY A 464 2.29 27.42 0.95
C GLY A 464 1.47 28.22 1.95
N ASP A 465 2.06 28.79 3.02
CA ASP A 465 1.41 29.90 3.75
C ASP A 465 2.47 30.75 4.48
N THR A 466 3.26 31.48 3.69
CA THR A 466 3.86 32.74 4.09
C THR A 466 3.50 33.78 3.04
N LYS A 467 2.34 34.40 3.20
CA LYS A 467 2.03 35.76 2.76
C LYS A 467 1.16 36.43 3.78
#